data_6f8ee48598edbd7bd2fbd4ce922dd166
#
_entry.id   6f8ee48598edbd7bd2fbd4ce922dd166
#
_cell.length_a   1.000
_cell.length_b   1.000
_cell.length_c   1.000
_cell.angle_alpha   90.00
_cell.angle_beta   90.00
_cell.angle_gamma   90.00
#
_symmetry.space_group_name_H-M   'P 1'
#
loop_
_entity.id
_entity.type
_entity.pdbx_description
1 polymer ?
#
loop_
_entity_poly.entity_id
_entity_poly.type
_entity_poly.pdbx_seq_one_letter_code
_entity_poly.pdbx_strand_id
1 'polypeptide(L)'
;LCDDTGIPHIILEVGENRKVTGELLNQIQEGIAIGLNQLPARPMAVKGNDKERLSQNKGLYTEPGEIKSPSFLIDTGDYSTYNHQINPDTLNVHIIMEGGGPEIRAKTYRVFHKRSYLNVLDNAINWLSDSLEKLGCTPSIPSIGIGRTHYEASSLILKSIAYGNLDNQSELEQYVTDKLNKLDIGPMGLGGKTTVLGSFVNIGPQRASGVRIVSV
;
A
#
# COMPACT_ATOMS: atom_id res chain seq x y z
N LEU A 1 8.55 13.67 15.38
CA LEU A 1 7.28 13.31 14.75
C LEU A 1 7.36 13.66 13.27
N CYS A 2 6.99 12.72 12.40
CA CYS A 2 6.81 13.00 10.98
C CYS A 2 5.48 13.74 10.80
N ASP A 3 5.46 14.80 10.02
CA ASP A 3 4.25 15.57 9.73
C ASP A 3 3.50 15.05 8.49
N ASP A 4 4.01 14.00 7.84
CA ASP A 4 3.36 13.33 6.72
C ASP A 4 2.28 12.37 7.25
N THR A 5 1.05 12.84 7.29
CA THR A 5 -0.08 12.08 7.85
C THR A 5 -0.50 10.92 6.96
N GLY A 6 -0.29 11.04 5.66
CA GLY A 6 -0.67 10.05 4.68
C GLY A 6 -2.11 10.18 4.16
N ILE A 7 -2.36 9.44 3.08
CA ILE A 7 -3.69 9.30 2.46
C ILE A 7 -4.38 8.10 3.08
N PRO A 8 -5.63 8.22 3.57
CA PRO A 8 -6.34 7.10 4.17
C PRO A 8 -6.88 6.14 3.10
N HIS A 9 -6.31 4.96 3.00
CA HIS A 9 -6.82 3.86 2.20
C HIS A 9 -7.73 2.97 3.04
N ILE A 10 -8.85 2.56 2.49
CA ILE A 10 -9.87 1.81 3.23
C ILE A 10 -10.07 0.44 2.61
N ILE A 11 -9.95 -0.60 3.44
CA ILE A 11 -10.36 -1.96 3.10
C ILE A 11 -11.54 -2.34 3.99
N LEU A 12 -12.63 -2.77 3.36
CA LEU A 12 -13.79 -3.33 4.05
C LEU A 12 -13.78 -4.85 3.88
N GLU A 13 -13.59 -5.57 4.96
CA GLU A 13 -13.88 -7.01 4.98
C GLU A 13 -15.37 -7.22 5.26
N VAL A 14 -16.04 -7.87 4.33
CA VAL A 14 -17.49 -8.03 4.40
C VAL A 14 -17.84 -9.49 4.54
N GLY A 15 -18.32 -9.90 5.72
CA GLY A 15 -18.84 -11.24 5.97
C GLY A 15 -20.13 -11.49 5.19
N GLU A 16 -20.40 -12.76 4.87
CA GLU A 16 -21.51 -13.21 4.02
C GLU A 16 -22.88 -12.68 4.47
N ASN A 17 -23.09 -12.54 5.78
CA ASN A 17 -24.35 -12.06 6.37
C ASN A 17 -24.43 -10.52 6.49
N ARG A 18 -23.41 -9.77 6.03
CA ARG A 18 -23.35 -8.33 6.15
C ARG A 18 -23.72 -7.60 4.86
N LYS A 19 -24.20 -6.39 5.01
CA LYS A 19 -24.57 -5.51 3.90
C LYS A 19 -23.76 -4.21 3.96
N VAL A 20 -23.25 -3.79 2.82
CA VAL A 20 -22.60 -2.49 2.65
C VAL A 20 -23.62 -1.56 1.98
N THR A 21 -23.92 -0.45 2.64
CA THR A 21 -24.85 0.57 2.13
C THR A 21 -24.09 1.86 1.81
N GLY A 22 -24.65 2.69 0.94
CA GLY A 22 -24.09 4.01 0.65
C GLY A 22 -24.00 4.90 1.89
N GLU A 23 -24.96 4.78 2.82
CA GLU A 23 -24.94 5.50 4.09
C GLU A 23 -23.73 5.10 4.95
N LEU A 24 -23.49 3.78 5.09
CA LEU A 24 -22.32 3.28 5.83
C LEU A 24 -21.00 3.81 5.23
N LEU A 25 -20.87 3.79 3.89
CA LEU A 25 -19.66 4.30 3.24
C LEU A 25 -19.47 5.80 3.50
N ASN A 26 -20.53 6.59 3.47
CA ASN A 26 -20.47 8.01 3.80
C ASN A 26 -20.11 8.26 5.26
N GLN A 27 -20.67 7.48 6.20
CA GLN A 27 -20.32 7.57 7.63
C GLN A 27 -18.85 7.22 7.91
N ILE A 28 -18.29 6.24 7.21
CA ILE A 28 -16.88 5.91 7.31
C ILE A 28 -16.01 7.07 6.82
N GLN A 29 -16.34 7.68 5.68
CA GLN A 29 -15.62 8.85 5.15
C GLN A 29 -15.69 10.04 6.12
N GLU A 30 -16.86 10.30 6.68
CA GLU A 30 -17.05 11.38 7.66
C GLU A 30 -16.26 11.12 8.94
N GLY A 31 -16.29 9.88 9.45
CA GLY A 31 -15.51 9.49 10.62
C GLY A 31 -14.00 9.67 10.42
N ILE A 32 -13.48 9.34 9.24
CA ILE A 32 -12.09 9.55 8.89
C ILE A 32 -11.76 11.05 8.84
N ALA A 33 -12.62 11.87 8.24
CA ALA A 33 -12.42 13.31 8.19
C ALA A 33 -12.39 13.95 9.59
N ILE A 34 -13.29 13.52 10.47
CA ILE A 34 -13.31 13.94 11.88
C ILE A 34 -12.00 13.51 12.57
N GLY A 35 -11.60 12.23 12.40
CA GLY A 35 -10.38 11.72 13.00
C GLY A 35 -9.13 12.48 12.55
N LEU A 36 -9.01 12.78 11.26
CA LEU A 36 -7.90 13.58 10.72
C LEU A 36 -7.86 15.01 11.29
N ASN A 37 -9.02 15.64 11.48
CA ASN A 37 -9.09 16.97 12.08
C ASN A 37 -8.75 16.97 13.59
N GLN A 38 -8.94 15.84 14.27
CA GLN A 38 -8.57 15.68 15.69
C GLN A 38 -7.11 15.30 15.91
N LEU A 39 -6.48 14.68 14.92
CA LEU A 39 -5.05 14.41 14.93
C LEU A 39 -4.28 15.71 14.62
N PRO A 40 -3.03 15.85 15.06
CA PRO A 40 -2.15 16.92 14.59
C PRO A 40 -1.67 16.64 13.16
N ALA A 41 -2.63 16.38 12.27
CA ALA A 41 -2.42 16.09 10.88
C ALA A 41 -2.19 17.39 10.09
N ARG A 42 -1.38 17.35 9.03
CA ARG A 42 -1.23 18.50 8.17
C ARG A 42 -2.28 18.50 7.04
N PRO A 43 -2.78 19.66 6.63
CA PRO A 43 -3.61 19.78 5.43
C PRO A 43 -2.82 19.36 4.18
N MET A 44 -3.40 18.46 3.36
CA MET A 44 -2.77 17.98 2.12
C MET A 44 -3.71 18.04 0.90
N ALA A 45 -5.00 18.29 1.12
CA ALA A 45 -5.96 18.35 0.03
C ALA A 45 -5.80 19.61 -0.81
N VAL A 46 -5.68 19.46 -2.13
CA VAL A 46 -5.46 20.55 -3.08
C VAL A 46 -6.79 21.14 -3.54
N LYS A 47 -6.90 22.48 -3.52
CA LYS A 47 -8.09 23.24 -3.96
C LYS A 47 -8.16 23.35 -5.47
N GLY A 48 -9.39 23.56 -5.96
CA GLY A 48 -9.67 24.04 -7.32
C GLY A 48 -10.27 22.98 -8.25
N ASN A 49 -10.43 23.37 -9.50
CA ASN A 49 -10.85 22.50 -10.60
C ASN A 49 -9.68 21.57 -11.03
N ASP A 50 -9.91 20.72 -12.04
CA ASP A 50 -8.94 19.73 -12.47
C ASP A 50 -7.57 20.34 -12.84
N LYS A 51 -7.55 21.43 -13.62
CA LYS A 51 -6.31 22.10 -14.02
C LYS A 51 -5.60 22.74 -12.83
N GLU A 52 -6.35 23.33 -11.93
CA GLU A 52 -5.83 23.97 -10.72
C GLU A 52 -5.28 22.96 -9.74
N ARG A 53 -5.95 21.80 -9.61
CA ARG A 53 -5.44 20.69 -8.78
C ARG A 53 -4.15 20.10 -9.34
N LEU A 54 -4.05 19.91 -10.66
CA LEU A 54 -2.82 19.41 -11.30
C LEU A 54 -1.61 20.34 -11.07
N SER A 55 -1.84 21.64 -11.05
CA SER A 55 -0.77 22.64 -10.87
C SER A 55 -0.62 23.14 -9.43
N GLN A 56 -1.55 22.76 -8.54
CA GLN A 56 -1.62 23.22 -7.13
C GLN A 56 -1.63 24.77 -7.00
N ASN A 57 -2.05 25.51 -8.01
CA ASN A 57 -1.95 26.97 -8.04
C ASN A 57 -3.00 27.68 -7.18
N LYS A 58 -4.01 26.99 -6.67
CA LYS A 58 -5.01 27.49 -5.70
C LYS A 58 -4.67 27.17 -4.25
N GLY A 59 -3.53 26.51 -4.01
CA GLY A 59 -3.10 26.08 -2.67
C GLY A 59 -3.91 24.93 -2.10
N LEU A 60 -3.86 24.81 -0.78
CA LEU A 60 -4.46 23.69 -0.04
C LEU A 60 -5.73 24.12 0.71
N TYR A 61 -6.59 23.15 1.01
CA TYR A 61 -7.59 23.32 2.07
C TYR A 61 -6.90 23.49 3.42
N THR A 62 -7.58 24.09 4.38
CA THR A 62 -7.05 24.33 5.74
C THR A 62 -7.26 23.14 6.66
N GLU A 63 -8.31 22.37 6.42
CA GLU A 63 -8.68 21.26 7.28
C GLU A 63 -8.04 19.94 6.77
N PRO A 64 -7.37 19.17 7.65
CA PRO A 64 -6.78 17.89 7.28
C PRO A 64 -7.80 16.87 6.74
N GLY A 65 -9.02 16.88 7.26
CA GLY A 65 -10.09 15.97 6.84
C GLY A 65 -10.57 16.14 5.40
N GLU A 66 -10.18 17.20 4.70
CA GLU A 66 -10.51 17.42 3.29
C GLU A 66 -9.76 16.48 2.32
N ILE A 67 -8.76 15.72 2.80
CA ILE A 67 -7.96 14.82 1.95
C ILE A 67 -8.79 13.67 1.36
N LYS A 68 -9.89 13.30 1.89
CA LYS A 68 -10.77 12.21 1.44
C LYS A 68 -10.02 10.93 1.01
N SER A 69 -10.60 9.81 1.32
CA SER A 69 -10.06 8.51 0.90
C SER A 69 -10.28 8.28 -0.59
N PRO A 70 -9.38 7.54 -1.27
CA PRO A 70 -9.67 6.92 -2.56
C PRO A 70 -10.90 5.99 -2.48
N SER A 71 -11.26 5.38 -3.60
CA SER A 71 -12.32 4.36 -3.62
C SER A 71 -12.01 3.22 -2.65
N PHE A 72 -13.04 2.73 -1.96
CA PHE A 72 -12.90 1.63 -1.02
C PHE A 72 -12.55 0.33 -1.73
N LEU A 73 -11.65 -0.44 -1.15
CA LEU A 73 -11.42 -1.82 -1.51
C LEU A 73 -12.35 -2.70 -0.66
N ILE A 74 -13.23 -3.46 -1.31
CA ILE A 74 -14.09 -4.43 -0.63
C ILE A 74 -13.45 -5.80 -0.72
N ASP A 75 -13.25 -6.44 0.44
CA ASP A 75 -12.70 -7.77 0.56
C ASP A 75 -13.76 -8.76 1.04
N THR A 76 -13.97 -9.81 0.28
CA THR A 76 -14.86 -10.93 0.60
C THR A 76 -14.09 -12.24 0.81
N GLY A 77 -12.79 -12.12 0.99
CA GLY A 77 -11.84 -13.23 0.96
C GLY A 77 -11.44 -13.57 -0.47
N ASP A 78 -10.16 -13.54 -0.78
CA ASP A 78 -9.64 -13.87 -2.10
C ASP A 78 -8.60 -14.98 -2.05
N TYR A 79 -8.12 -15.40 -3.21
CA TYR A 79 -7.13 -16.46 -3.36
C TYR A 79 -5.69 -15.91 -3.46
N SER A 80 -5.39 -14.83 -2.74
CA SER A 80 -4.04 -14.29 -2.65
C SER A 80 -3.21 -14.97 -1.54
N THR A 81 -1.94 -14.62 -1.43
CA THR A 81 -1.05 -15.12 -0.36
C THR A 81 -1.62 -14.87 1.04
N TYR A 82 -2.25 -13.70 1.23
CA TYR A 82 -2.87 -13.30 2.50
C TYR A 82 -4.35 -13.64 2.58
N ASN A 83 -4.77 -14.70 1.87
CA ASN A 83 -6.13 -15.22 1.97
C ASN A 83 -6.42 -15.66 3.41
N HIS A 84 -7.56 -15.25 3.91
CA HIS A 84 -8.04 -15.61 5.25
C HIS A 84 -9.56 -15.78 5.22
N GLN A 85 -10.05 -16.49 6.22
CA GLN A 85 -11.49 -16.70 6.36
C GLN A 85 -12.13 -15.51 7.08
N ILE A 86 -13.03 -14.82 6.39
CA ILE A 86 -13.83 -13.75 6.99
C ILE A 86 -14.99 -14.34 7.77
N ASN A 87 -15.17 -13.90 9.02
CA ASN A 87 -16.33 -14.31 9.81
C ASN A 87 -17.62 -13.80 9.14
N PRO A 88 -18.60 -14.68 8.86
CA PRO A 88 -19.83 -14.31 8.15
C PRO A 88 -20.61 -13.14 8.76
N ASP A 89 -20.50 -12.95 10.07
CA ASP A 89 -21.28 -11.96 10.83
C ASP A 89 -20.49 -10.66 11.12
N THR A 90 -19.29 -10.51 10.57
CA THR A 90 -18.48 -9.31 10.80
C THR A 90 -18.41 -8.40 9.58
N LEU A 91 -18.19 -7.12 9.86
CA LEU A 91 -17.75 -6.13 8.91
C LEU A 91 -16.57 -5.41 9.57
N ASN A 92 -15.38 -5.61 9.04
CA ASN A 92 -14.17 -4.98 9.54
C ASN A 92 -13.77 -3.82 8.63
N VAL A 93 -13.31 -2.74 9.24
CA VAL A 93 -12.83 -1.55 8.53
C VAL A 93 -11.34 -1.40 8.83
N HIS A 94 -10.50 -1.58 7.82
CA HIS A 94 -9.08 -1.31 7.91
C HIS A 94 -8.82 0.06 7.31
N ILE A 95 -8.15 0.92 8.06
CA ILE A 95 -7.74 2.25 7.62
C ILE A 95 -6.21 2.27 7.61
N ILE A 96 -5.64 2.36 6.41
CA ILE A 96 -4.21 2.39 6.19
C ILE A 96 -3.82 3.80 5.81
N MET A 97 -2.92 4.40 6.59
CA MET A 97 -2.41 5.75 6.32
C MET A 97 -1.09 5.64 5.54
N GLU A 98 -1.14 5.89 4.23
CA GLU A 98 0.06 5.85 3.38
C GLU A 98 0.61 7.26 3.14
N GLY A 99 1.86 7.48 3.56
CA GLY A 99 2.53 8.75 3.41
C GLY A 99 2.90 9.08 1.97
N GLY A 100 3.02 10.37 1.65
CA GLY A 100 3.35 10.85 0.31
C GLY A 100 4.74 10.39 -0.18
N GLY A 101 5.69 10.17 0.72
CA GLY A 101 7.01 9.65 0.38
C GLY A 101 6.96 8.26 -0.26
N PRO A 102 6.34 7.27 0.36
CA PRO A 102 6.07 5.96 -0.24
C PRO A 102 5.24 6.05 -1.52
N GLU A 103 4.13 6.78 -1.50
CA GLU A 103 3.19 6.88 -2.63
C GLU A 103 3.84 7.40 -3.92
N ILE A 104 4.65 8.43 -3.85
CA ILE A 104 5.32 8.97 -5.05
C ILE A 104 6.42 8.06 -5.60
N ARG A 105 6.79 7.01 -4.87
CA ARG A 105 7.79 6.02 -5.28
C ARG A 105 7.18 4.70 -5.71
N ALA A 106 5.89 4.51 -5.46
CA ALA A 106 5.15 3.34 -5.91
C ALA A 106 5.21 3.20 -7.43
N LYS A 107 5.34 1.97 -7.91
CA LYS A 107 5.44 1.65 -9.33
C LYS A 107 4.65 0.41 -9.64
N THR A 108 4.00 0.41 -10.82
CA THR A 108 3.33 -0.78 -11.34
C THR A 108 3.76 -1.03 -12.77
N TYR A 109 4.40 -2.18 -13.01
CA TYR A 109 4.91 -2.56 -14.31
C TYR A 109 4.63 -4.02 -14.66
N ARG A 110 4.76 -4.33 -15.95
CA ARG A 110 4.80 -5.70 -16.45
C ARG A 110 6.22 -6.26 -16.35
N VAL A 111 6.33 -7.50 -15.93
CA VAL A 111 7.57 -8.28 -15.92
C VAL A 111 7.41 -9.54 -16.75
N PHE A 112 8.31 -9.79 -17.69
CA PHE A 112 8.38 -11.08 -18.39
C PHE A 112 8.99 -12.11 -17.45
N HIS A 113 8.22 -13.10 -17.01
CA HIS A 113 8.67 -14.02 -15.96
C HIS A 113 9.74 -15.03 -16.42
N LYS A 114 9.89 -15.27 -17.74
CA LYS A 114 10.89 -16.20 -18.30
C LYS A 114 10.88 -17.59 -17.63
N ARG A 115 9.72 -18.03 -17.15
CA ARG A 115 9.52 -19.25 -16.35
C ARG A 115 10.35 -19.32 -15.06
N SER A 116 10.73 -18.17 -14.49
CA SER A 116 11.47 -18.04 -13.24
C SER A 116 10.75 -17.05 -12.31
N TYR A 117 10.38 -17.49 -11.12
CA TYR A 117 9.85 -16.60 -10.10
C TYR A 117 10.91 -15.63 -9.58
N LEU A 118 12.17 -16.08 -9.53
CA LEU A 118 13.30 -15.21 -9.14
C LEU A 118 13.44 -14.03 -10.10
N ASN A 119 13.26 -14.25 -11.41
CA ASN A 119 13.29 -13.13 -12.36
C ASN A 119 12.20 -12.07 -12.07
N VAL A 120 11.04 -12.49 -11.57
CA VAL A 120 9.97 -11.56 -11.20
C VAL A 120 10.34 -10.79 -9.93
N LEU A 121 10.80 -11.49 -8.90
CA LEU A 121 11.21 -10.88 -7.63
C LEU A 121 12.42 -9.96 -7.79
N ASP A 122 13.44 -10.36 -8.53
CA ASP A 122 14.65 -9.55 -8.75
C ASP A 122 14.32 -8.23 -9.47
N ASN A 123 13.37 -8.23 -10.40
CA ASN A 123 12.89 -6.99 -11.01
C ASN A 123 12.19 -6.08 -9.96
N ALA A 124 11.34 -6.65 -9.12
CA ALA A 124 10.69 -5.91 -8.05
C ALA A 124 11.70 -5.36 -7.03
N ILE A 125 12.68 -6.17 -6.63
CA ILE A 125 13.76 -5.78 -5.72
C ILE A 125 14.58 -4.62 -6.30
N ASN A 126 14.90 -4.65 -7.59
CA ASN A 126 15.63 -3.55 -8.24
C ASN A 126 14.84 -2.24 -8.18
N TRP A 127 13.52 -2.28 -8.40
CA TRP A 127 12.69 -1.07 -8.28
C TRP A 127 12.57 -0.58 -6.84
N LEU A 128 12.45 -1.48 -5.88
CA LEU A 128 12.47 -1.15 -4.46
C LEU A 128 13.82 -0.54 -4.04
N SER A 129 14.94 -1.08 -4.53
CA SER A 129 16.28 -0.54 -4.27
C SER A 129 16.38 0.92 -4.70
N ASP A 130 16.00 1.22 -5.94
CA ASP A 130 15.97 2.60 -6.47
C ASP A 130 15.05 3.53 -5.66
N SER A 131 13.95 2.99 -5.13
CA SER A 131 12.99 3.75 -4.34
C SER A 131 13.49 4.02 -2.94
N LEU A 132 14.10 3.02 -2.30
CA LEU A 132 14.62 3.09 -0.93
C LEU A 132 15.79 4.07 -0.80
N GLU A 133 16.68 4.13 -1.80
CA GLU A 133 17.78 5.12 -1.84
C GLU A 133 17.27 6.56 -1.77
N LYS A 134 16.04 6.80 -2.26
CA LYS A 134 15.44 8.14 -2.36
C LYS A 134 14.37 8.39 -1.29
N LEU A 135 14.06 7.41 -0.47
CA LEU A 135 12.95 7.51 0.50
C LEU A 135 13.28 8.44 1.66
N GLY A 136 14.50 8.37 2.19
CA GLY A 136 14.94 9.16 3.34
C GLY A 136 14.36 8.74 4.70
N CYS A 137 13.34 7.91 4.70
CA CYS A 137 12.62 7.44 5.89
C CYS A 137 12.80 5.94 6.13
N THR A 138 14.02 5.45 6.00
CA THR A 138 14.38 4.07 6.34
C THR A 138 14.61 3.92 7.86
N PRO A 139 14.44 2.72 8.46
CA PRO A 139 14.01 1.49 7.81
C PRO A 139 12.53 1.49 7.46
N SER A 140 12.20 0.87 6.33
CA SER A 140 10.83 0.81 5.80
C SER A 140 10.28 -0.63 5.80
N ILE A 141 9.03 -0.79 5.35
CA ILE A 141 8.37 -2.08 5.14
C ILE A 141 7.89 -2.10 3.68
N PRO A 142 8.72 -2.56 2.73
CA PRO A 142 8.32 -2.65 1.33
C PRO A 142 7.26 -3.73 1.13
N SER A 143 6.35 -3.48 0.20
CA SER A 143 5.33 -4.43 -0.21
C SER A 143 5.37 -4.68 -1.71
N ILE A 144 5.18 -5.93 -2.12
CA ILE A 144 5.11 -6.38 -3.51
C ILE A 144 3.75 -7.02 -3.75
N GLY A 145 2.99 -6.47 -4.69
CA GLY A 145 1.73 -7.06 -5.17
C GLY A 145 1.91 -7.63 -6.56
N ILE A 146 1.53 -8.90 -6.79
CA ILE A 146 1.63 -9.56 -8.10
C ILE A 146 0.26 -10.07 -8.53
N GLY A 147 -0.32 -9.41 -9.54
CA GLY A 147 -1.67 -9.67 -9.99
C GLY A 147 -1.80 -9.87 -11.50
N ARG A 148 -3.05 -9.96 -11.97
CA ARG A 148 -3.42 -10.11 -13.40
C ARG A 148 -3.63 -8.77 -14.09
N THR A 149 -3.90 -7.72 -13.31
CA THR A 149 -4.15 -6.36 -13.77
C THR A 149 -3.39 -5.37 -12.86
N HIS A 150 -3.25 -4.13 -13.32
CA HIS A 150 -2.65 -3.06 -12.51
C HIS A 150 -3.44 -2.81 -11.23
N TYR A 151 -4.78 -2.77 -11.33
CA TYR A 151 -5.65 -2.62 -10.18
C TYR A 151 -5.45 -3.75 -9.15
N GLU A 152 -5.45 -5.00 -9.60
CA GLU A 152 -5.25 -6.15 -8.71
C GLU A 152 -3.87 -6.11 -8.04
N ALA A 153 -2.80 -5.85 -8.78
CA ALA A 153 -1.46 -5.78 -8.22
C ALA A 153 -1.32 -4.68 -7.16
N SER A 154 -1.89 -3.50 -7.40
CA SER A 154 -1.88 -2.40 -6.42
C SER A 154 -2.76 -2.70 -5.20
N SER A 155 -3.95 -3.29 -5.38
CA SER A 155 -4.81 -3.67 -4.25
C SER A 155 -4.19 -4.75 -3.37
N LEU A 156 -3.38 -5.64 -3.95
CA LEU A 156 -2.65 -6.66 -3.20
C LEU A 156 -1.58 -6.06 -2.28
N ILE A 157 -0.99 -4.90 -2.62
CA ILE A 157 -0.10 -4.16 -1.72
C ILE A 157 -0.87 -3.72 -0.47
N LEU A 158 -2.02 -3.06 -0.64
CA LEU A 158 -2.83 -2.59 0.50
C LEU A 158 -3.24 -3.75 1.40
N LYS A 159 -3.64 -4.88 0.81
CA LYS A 159 -3.96 -6.09 1.57
C LYS A 159 -2.75 -6.63 2.34
N SER A 160 -1.57 -6.63 1.76
CA SER A 160 -0.38 -7.10 2.44
C SER A 160 0.01 -6.21 3.63
N ILE A 161 -0.22 -4.91 3.54
CA ILE A 161 0.00 -3.99 4.66
C ILE A 161 -1.04 -4.22 5.76
N ALA A 162 -2.30 -4.49 5.39
CA ALA A 162 -3.37 -4.74 6.36
C ALA A 162 -3.23 -6.08 7.11
N TYR A 163 -2.76 -7.12 6.43
CA TYR A 163 -2.78 -8.49 6.94
C TYR A 163 -1.41 -9.11 7.17
N GLY A 164 -0.34 -8.49 6.69
CA GLY A 164 1.02 -8.97 6.82
C GLY A 164 1.50 -9.00 8.27
N ASN A 165 2.38 -9.98 8.57
CA ASN A 165 2.96 -10.12 9.90
C ASN A 165 4.48 -10.18 9.78
N LEU A 166 5.16 -9.17 10.31
CA LEU A 166 6.62 -9.08 10.29
C LEU A 166 7.31 -10.18 11.10
N ASP A 167 6.63 -10.71 12.12
CA ASP A 167 7.18 -11.79 12.97
C ASP A 167 7.08 -13.16 12.31
N ASN A 168 6.34 -13.27 11.20
CA ASN A 168 6.12 -14.54 10.49
C ASN A 168 6.21 -14.33 8.99
N GLN A 169 7.41 -14.07 8.49
CA GLN A 169 7.66 -13.88 7.07
C GLN A 169 7.79 -15.24 6.34
N SER A 170 7.21 -15.32 5.15
CA SER A 170 7.40 -16.43 4.24
C SER A 170 8.83 -16.45 3.66
N GLU A 171 9.22 -17.57 3.04
CA GLU A 171 10.54 -17.68 2.38
C GLU A 171 10.77 -16.60 1.30
N LEU A 172 9.70 -16.23 0.57
CA LEU A 172 9.79 -15.18 -0.45
C LEU A 172 9.98 -13.79 0.17
N GLU A 173 9.28 -13.52 1.25
CA GLU A 173 9.41 -12.25 1.99
C GLU A 173 10.78 -12.12 2.63
N GLN A 174 11.28 -13.20 3.25
CA GLN A 174 12.62 -13.23 3.81
C GLN A 174 13.68 -13.02 2.72
N TYR A 175 13.51 -13.65 1.55
CA TYR A 175 14.42 -13.44 0.42
C TYR A 175 14.47 -11.95 -0.01
N VAL A 176 13.34 -11.29 -0.10
CA VAL A 176 13.27 -9.86 -0.45
C VAL A 176 13.91 -9.01 0.66
N THR A 177 13.58 -9.28 1.91
CA THR A 177 14.14 -8.60 3.09
C THR A 177 15.66 -8.69 3.13
N ASP A 178 16.20 -9.88 2.95
CA ASP A 178 17.65 -10.11 2.96
C ASP A 178 18.37 -9.40 1.81
N LYS A 179 17.76 -9.34 0.64
CA LYS A 179 18.31 -8.61 -0.52
C LYS A 179 18.32 -7.10 -0.28
N LEU A 180 17.24 -6.55 0.23
CA LEU A 180 17.13 -5.11 0.48
C LEU A 180 18.02 -4.65 1.64
N ASN A 181 18.23 -5.49 2.66
CA ASN A 181 19.14 -5.18 3.76
C ASN A 181 20.63 -5.20 3.35
N LYS A 182 20.98 -5.84 2.21
CA LYS A 182 22.34 -5.78 1.65
C LYS A 182 22.66 -4.45 0.96
N LEU A 183 21.70 -3.55 0.83
CA LEU A 183 21.94 -2.22 0.27
C LEU A 183 22.70 -1.30 1.23
N ASP A 184 22.76 -1.65 2.52
CA ASP A 184 23.45 -0.88 3.56
C ASP A 184 23.04 0.60 3.65
N ILE A 185 21.80 0.93 3.22
CA ILE A 185 21.25 2.28 3.31
C ILE A 185 21.07 2.66 4.77
N GLY A 186 20.57 1.75 5.58
CA GLY A 186 20.41 1.90 7.03
C GLY A 186 19.36 2.96 7.44
N PRO A 187 19.18 3.15 8.76
CA PRO A 187 18.24 4.12 9.28
C PRO A 187 18.52 5.55 8.79
N MET A 188 17.50 6.24 8.31
CA MET A 188 17.56 7.61 7.80
C MET A 188 18.56 7.81 6.63
N GLY A 189 18.95 6.72 5.94
CA GLY A 189 19.94 6.79 4.88
C GLY A 189 21.39 7.01 5.35
N LEU A 190 21.66 6.81 6.64
CA LEU A 190 22.97 7.08 7.26
C LEU A 190 23.93 5.89 7.25
N GLY A 191 23.57 4.83 6.55
CA GLY A 191 24.31 3.59 6.49
C GLY A 191 23.92 2.61 7.61
N GLY A 192 24.25 1.32 7.40
CA GLY A 192 23.97 0.27 8.35
C GLY A 192 23.11 -0.86 7.79
N LYS A 193 23.01 -1.95 8.55
CA LYS A 193 22.47 -3.23 8.08
C LYS A 193 20.94 -3.30 7.97
N THR A 194 20.22 -2.37 8.60
CA THR A 194 18.74 -2.40 8.65
C THR A 194 18.17 -1.33 7.73
N THR A 195 18.03 -1.63 6.45
CA THR A 195 17.39 -0.81 5.46
C THR A 195 15.86 -1.01 5.47
N VAL A 196 15.44 -2.24 5.73
CA VAL A 196 14.03 -2.62 5.87
C VAL A 196 13.83 -3.45 7.14
N LEU A 197 12.66 -3.29 7.78
CA LEU A 197 12.26 -4.08 8.96
C LEU A 197 11.80 -5.48 8.56
N GLY A 198 11.26 -5.61 7.39
CA GLY A 198 10.75 -6.80 6.76
C GLY A 198 10.10 -6.41 5.45
N SER A 199 9.61 -7.38 4.69
CA SER A 199 8.94 -7.14 3.39
C SER A 199 7.68 -7.97 3.31
N PHE A 200 6.70 -7.52 2.53
CA PHE A 200 5.50 -8.29 2.23
C PHE A 200 5.45 -8.65 0.75
N VAL A 201 5.02 -9.87 0.44
CA VAL A 201 4.85 -10.36 -0.94
C VAL A 201 3.48 -11.01 -1.08
N ASN A 202 2.55 -10.32 -1.72
CA ASN A 202 1.20 -10.79 -1.93
C ASN A 202 0.98 -11.17 -3.40
N ILE A 203 0.69 -12.44 -3.64
CA ILE A 203 0.53 -13.00 -4.98
C ILE A 203 -0.91 -13.45 -5.14
N GLY A 204 -1.63 -12.78 -6.04
CA GLY A 204 -2.99 -13.18 -6.43
C GLY A 204 -2.98 -14.27 -7.49
N PRO A 205 -4.17 -14.74 -7.92
CA PRO A 205 -4.31 -15.65 -9.03
C PRO A 205 -3.62 -15.11 -10.27
N GLN A 206 -3.05 -16.00 -11.08
CA GLN A 206 -2.33 -15.62 -12.29
C GLN A 206 -3.05 -16.10 -13.55
N ARG A 207 -2.90 -15.39 -14.65
CA ARG A 207 -3.41 -15.81 -15.95
C ARG A 207 -2.32 -16.47 -16.77
N ALA A 208 -2.70 -17.33 -17.72
CA ALA A 208 -1.78 -17.91 -18.69
C ALA A 208 -1.22 -16.81 -19.60
N SER A 209 0.01 -16.38 -19.31
CA SER A 209 0.72 -15.30 -20.01
C SER A 209 2.20 -15.39 -19.69
N GLY A 210 3.07 -14.93 -20.58
CA GLY A 210 4.51 -14.75 -20.32
C GLY A 210 4.83 -13.58 -19.40
N VAL A 211 3.81 -12.84 -18.93
CA VAL A 211 3.94 -11.59 -18.19
C VAL A 211 3.25 -11.68 -16.83
N ARG A 212 3.83 -11.02 -15.84
CA ARG A 212 3.20 -10.69 -14.55
C ARG A 212 3.05 -9.18 -14.43
N ILE A 213 1.99 -8.73 -13.80
CA ILE A 213 1.82 -7.33 -13.40
C ILE A 213 2.28 -7.24 -11.96
N VAL A 214 3.27 -6.40 -11.71
CA VAL A 214 3.93 -6.26 -10.41
C VAL A 214 3.84 -4.81 -9.97
N SER A 215 3.34 -4.61 -8.76
CA SER A 215 3.36 -3.32 -8.05
C SER A 215 4.32 -3.39 -6.87
N VAL A 216 5.01 -2.30 -6.61
CA VAL A 216 5.88 -2.12 -5.45
C VAL A 216 5.66 -0.75 -4.85
#